data_81d05f2df61776abe4ec214f7feb22c3
#
_entry.id   81d05f2df61776abe4ec214f7feb22c3
#
_cell.length_a   1.000
_cell.length_b   1.000
_cell.length_c   1.000
_cell.angle_alpha   90.00
_cell.angle_beta   90.00
_cell.angle_gamma   90.00
#
_symmetry.space_group_name_H-M   'P 1'
#
loop_
_entity.id
_entity.type
_entity.pdbx_description
1 polymer ?
#
loop_
_entity_poly.entity_id
_entity_poly.type
_entity_poly.pdbx_seq_one_letter_code
_entity_poly.pdbx_strand_id
1 'polypeptide(L)'
;LTDVDGNSYIDLTAGFGPNVLGNRPQVVEQAISDQIKKGWHFGIPGPGQAELAEILKEASPVTEQVMFCNSGSEATMFAFRAARAYTGKQVVALFDGSYHGIHDYALTKADLKSDRSKPTSKVMGAGVPDVVPQDLMLMLPYRDKNAFDLIRQYKDSLAMVVVEPVQSSN
;
A
#
# COMPACT_ATOMS: atom_id res chain seq x y z
N LEU A 1 -8.38 -24.94 1.08
CA LEU A 1 -9.72 -24.43 0.86
C LEU A 1 -10.62 -25.54 0.33
N THR A 2 -11.91 -25.47 0.68
CA THR A 2 -12.93 -26.35 0.12
C THR A 2 -13.98 -25.49 -0.54
N ASP A 3 -14.34 -25.79 -1.79
CA ASP A 3 -15.38 -25.08 -2.51
C ASP A 3 -16.79 -25.54 -2.12
N VAL A 4 -17.81 -24.91 -2.69
CA VAL A 4 -19.23 -25.21 -2.40
C VAL A 4 -19.66 -26.59 -2.88
N ASP A 5 -18.92 -27.21 -3.79
CA ASP A 5 -19.16 -28.55 -4.33
C ASP A 5 -18.39 -29.63 -3.55
N GLY A 6 -17.62 -29.24 -2.51
CA GLY A 6 -16.86 -30.13 -1.64
C GLY A 6 -15.47 -30.48 -2.14
N ASN A 7 -14.98 -29.87 -3.21
CA ASN A 7 -13.60 -30.10 -3.72
C ASN A 7 -12.58 -29.38 -2.83
N SER A 8 -11.45 -30.02 -2.58
CA SER A 8 -10.36 -29.45 -1.77
C SER A 8 -9.20 -28.98 -2.61
N TYR A 9 -8.69 -27.80 -2.30
CA TYR A 9 -7.59 -27.13 -3.01
C TYR A 9 -6.51 -26.66 -2.04
N ILE A 10 -5.26 -26.69 -2.49
CA ILE A 10 -4.16 -26.00 -1.81
C ILE A 10 -4.28 -24.50 -2.14
N ASP A 11 -4.38 -23.66 -1.10
CA ASP A 11 -4.45 -22.22 -1.27
C ASP A 11 -3.06 -21.61 -1.42
N LEU A 12 -2.70 -21.23 -2.65
CA LEU A 12 -1.46 -20.51 -2.95
C LEU A 12 -1.65 -18.99 -3.01
N THR A 13 -2.89 -18.52 -2.88
CA THR A 13 -3.21 -17.08 -2.89
C THR A 13 -3.06 -16.46 -1.51
N ALA A 14 -3.36 -17.23 -0.46
CA ALA A 14 -3.29 -16.81 0.95
C ALA A 14 -3.97 -15.44 1.21
N GLY A 15 -5.12 -15.20 0.54
CA GLY A 15 -5.85 -13.94 0.65
C GLY A 15 -5.07 -12.72 0.13
N PHE A 16 -4.24 -12.89 -0.90
CA PHE A 16 -3.27 -11.90 -1.42
C PHE A 16 -2.17 -11.54 -0.41
N GLY A 17 -1.76 -12.51 0.42
CA GLY A 17 -0.61 -12.41 1.32
C GLY A 17 -0.90 -12.32 2.82
N PRO A 18 -2.02 -11.77 3.32
CA PRO A 18 -2.23 -11.64 4.76
C PRO A 18 -2.39 -12.97 5.51
N ASN A 19 -2.83 -14.05 4.84
CA ASN A 19 -3.10 -15.33 5.50
C ASN A 19 -1.84 -16.21 5.64
N VAL A 20 -0.73 -15.64 6.12
CA VAL A 20 0.56 -16.37 6.27
C VAL A 20 0.50 -17.56 7.23
N LEU A 21 -0.47 -17.58 8.15
CA LEU A 21 -0.71 -18.67 9.08
C LEU A 21 -1.80 -19.65 8.61
N GLY A 22 -2.30 -19.47 7.38
CA GLY A 22 -3.41 -20.22 6.81
C GLY A 22 -4.76 -19.53 7.02
N ASN A 23 -5.81 -20.14 6.46
CA ASN A 23 -7.15 -19.53 6.41
C ASN A 23 -7.90 -19.55 7.76
N ARG A 24 -7.53 -20.44 8.68
CA ARG A 24 -8.15 -20.59 10.00
C ARG A 24 -7.15 -21.04 11.06
N PRO A 25 -6.16 -20.22 11.42
CA PRO A 25 -5.24 -20.59 12.48
C PRO A 25 -5.93 -20.54 13.84
N GLN A 26 -5.88 -21.63 14.60
CA GLN A 26 -6.59 -21.76 15.89
C GLN A 26 -6.20 -20.68 16.91
N VAL A 27 -4.93 -20.28 16.93
CA VAL A 27 -4.44 -19.23 17.82
C VAL A 27 -5.13 -17.88 17.55
N VAL A 28 -5.37 -17.54 16.27
CA VAL A 28 -6.06 -16.31 15.89
C VAL A 28 -7.56 -16.41 16.18
N GLU A 29 -8.19 -17.55 15.86
CA GLU A 29 -9.60 -17.81 16.17
C GLU A 29 -9.89 -17.65 17.66
N GLN A 30 -9.03 -18.22 18.53
CA GLN A 30 -9.17 -18.11 19.97
C GLN A 30 -9.01 -16.66 20.45
N ALA A 31 -7.98 -15.96 19.97
CA ALA A 31 -7.73 -14.57 20.33
C ALA A 31 -8.90 -13.64 19.94
N ILE A 32 -9.48 -13.84 18.74
CA ILE A 32 -10.66 -13.09 18.29
C ILE A 32 -11.86 -13.39 19.21
N SER A 33 -12.11 -14.67 19.47
CA SER A 33 -13.24 -15.12 20.33
C SER A 33 -13.15 -14.52 21.74
N ASP A 34 -11.96 -14.43 22.31
CA ASP A 34 -11.75 -13.86 23.65
C ASP A 34 -11.83 -12.34 23.63
N GLN A 35 -11.39 -11.68 22.55
CA GLN A 35 -11.52 -10.24 22.42
C GLN A 35 -12.97 -9.79 22.22
N ILE A 36 -13.78 -10.56 21.47
CA ILE A 36 -15.21 -10.28 21.27
C ILE A 36 -15.94 -10.21 22.62
N LYS A 37 -15.63 -11.09 23.57
CA LYS A 37 -16.22 -11.10 24.92
C LYS A 37 -15.89 -9.85 25.73
N LYS A 38 -14.78 -9.18 25.41
CA LYS A 38 -14.32 -7.93 26.06
C LYS A 38 -14.78 -6.66 25.32
N GLY A 39 -15.26 -6.82 24.10
CA GLY A 39 -15.60 -5.76 23.16
C GLY A 39 -14.52 -5.51 22.13
N TRP A 40 -14.89 -4.91 21.00
CA TRP A 40 -13.97 -4.66 19.89
C TRP A 40 -13.99 -3.23 19.35
N HIS A 41 -14.99 -2.42 19.70
CA HIS A 41 -15.14 -1.06 19.19
C HIS A 41 -15.44 -0.08 20.32
N PHE A 42 -14.44 0.65 20.75
CA PHE A 42 -14.55 1.56 21.89
C PHE A 42 -14.55 3.04 21.50
N GLY A 43 -14.28 3.38 20.22
CA GLY A 43 -14.11 4.75 19.77
C GLY A 43 -12.84 5.46 20.25
N ILE A 44 -12.01 4.76 21.03
CA ILE A 44 -10.70 5.20 21.56
C ILE A 44 -9.69 4.07 21.45
N PRO A 45 -8.37 4.37 21.40
CA PRO A 45 -7.33 3.34 21.41
C PRO A 45 -7.43 2.44 22.64
N GLY A 46 -7.29 1.13 22.44
CA GLY A 46 -7.27 0.12 23.48
C GLY A 46 -5.86 -0.43 23.78
N PRO A 47 -5.68 -1.19 24.87
CA PRO A 47 -4.38 -1.76 25.25
C PRO A 47 -3.73 -2.59 24.15
N GLY A 48 -4.50 -3.42 23.43
CA GLY A 48 -3.98 -4.27 22.36
C GLY A 48 -3.36 -3.50 21.20
N GLN A 49 -3.82 -2.27 20.91
CA GLN A 49 -3.19 -1.40 19.92
C GLN A 49 -1.80 -0.93 20.39
N ALA A 50 -1.66 -0.56 21.67
CA ALA A 50 -0.39 -0.15 22.24
C ALA A 50 0.61 -1.32 22.26
N GLU A 51 0.19 -2.51 22.69
CA GLU A 51 1.02 -3.72 22.70
C GLU A 51 1.49 -4.07 21.27
N LEU A 52 0.59 -4.06 20.29
CA LEU A 52 0.96 -4.34 18.91
C LEU A 52 1.91 -3.26 18.34
N ALA A 53 1.71 -1.99 18.70
CA ALA A 53 2.61 -0.91 18.25
C ALA A 53 4.03 -1.10 18.79
N GLU A 54 4.21 -1.52 20.04
CA GLU A 54 5.54 -1.81 20.60
C GLU A 54 6.20 -3.02 19.90
N ILE A 55 5.48 -4.10 19.63
CA ILE A 55 5.98 -5.25 18.88
C ILE A 55 6.45 -4.83 17.47
N LEU A 56 5.67 -3.98 16.78
CA LEU A 56 6.04 -3.48 15.45
C LEU A 56 7.28 -2.57 15.50
N LYS A 57 7.43 -1.76 16.52
CA LYS A 57 8.64 -0.94 16.75
C LYS A 57 9.88 -1.81 16.99
N GLU A 58 9.75 -2.85 17.79
CA GLU A 58 10.84 -3.81 18.02
C GLU A 58 11.24 -4.55 16.73
N ALA A 59 10.27 -4.92 15.89
CA ALA A 59 10.52 -5.60 14.62
C ALA A 59 11.09 -4.70 13.52
N SER A 60 10.93 -3.37 13.63
CA SER A 60 11.34 -2.39 12.61
C SER A 60 12.17 -1.27 13.23
N PRO A 61 13.50 -1.29 13.09
CA PRO A 61 14.40 -0.33 13.74
C PRO A 61 14.19 1.14 13.35
N VAL A 62 13.46 1.39 12.26
CA VAL A 62 13.16 2.74 11.77
C VAL A 62 11.77 3.23 12.15
N THR A 63 10.98 2.41 12.85
CA THR A 63 9.61 2.73 13.22
C THR A 63 9.56 3.38 14.60
N GLU A 64 9.23 4.66 14.66
CA GLU A 64 9.06 5.40 15.91
C GLU A 64 7.59 5.48 16.34
N GLN A 65 6.68 5.55 15.37
CA GLN A 65 5.23 5.66 15.59
C GLN A 65 4.47 4.71 14.67
N VAL A 66 3.33 4.22 15.13
CA VAL A 66 2.46 3.32 14.39
C VAL A 66 1.05 3.90 14.33
N MET A 67 0.48 3.92 13.14
CA MET A 67 -0.93 4.25 12.91
C MET A 67 -1.62 3.04 12.29
N PHE A 68 -2.68 2.57 12.93
CA PHE A 68 -3.48 1.46 12.43
C PHE A 68 -4.58 1.94 11.50
N CYS A 69 -4.87 1.15 10.48
CA CYS A 69 -5.96 1.36 9.53
C CYS A 69 -6.55 0.00 9.13
N ASN A 70 -7.66 0.00 8.37
CA ASN A 70 -8.40 -1.22 8.09
C ASN A 70 -7.99 -1.91 6.79
N SER A 71 -7.22 -1.24 5.94
CA SER A 71 -6.81 -1.80 4.65
C SER A 71 -5.46 -1.25 4.18
N GLY A 72 -4.79 -1.97 3.29
CA GLY A 72 -3.58 -1.50 2.61
C GLY A 72 -3.82 -0.23 1.78
N SER A 73 -5.00 -0.07 1.19
CA SER A 73 -5.38 1.15 0.47
C SER A 73 -5.45 2.38 1.39
N GLU A 74 -5.98 2.23 2.60
CA GLU A 74 -5.94 3.29 3.61
C GLU A 74 -4.51 3.59 4.04
N ALA A 75 -3.69 2.56 4.28
CA ALA A 75 -2.30 2.73 4.69
C ALA A 75 -1.51 3.54 3.66
N THR A 76 -1.59 3.20 2.39
CA THR A 76 -0.91 3.94 1.30
C THR A 76 -1.47 5.34 1.13
N MET A 77 -2.78 5.53 1.22
CA MET A 77 -3.42 6.86 1.19
C MET A 77 -2.90 7.75 2.32
N PHE A 78 -2.80 7.23 3.54
CA PHE A 78 -2.28 7.98 4.68
C PHE A 78 -0.78 8.28 4.52
N ALA A 79 0.01 7.33 4.00
CA ALA A 79 1.42 7.54 3.70
C ALA A 79 1.62 8.68 2.69
N PHE A 80 0.83 8.73 1.60
CA PHE A 80 0.90 9.81 0.62
C PHE A 80 0.54 11.17 1.24
N ARG A 81 -0.50 11.20 2.06
CA ARG A 81 -0.92 12.41 2.78
C ARG A 81 0.15 12.89 3.75
N ALA A 82 0.73 11.98 4.54
CA ALA A 82 1.79 12.30 5.49
C ALA A 82 3.04 12.84 4.78
N ALA A 83 3.47 12.21 3.70
CA ALA A 83 4.62 12.66 2.90
C ALA A 83 4.40 14.06 2.31
N ARG A 84 3.21 14.34 1.75
CA ARG A 84 2.87 15.67 1.26
C ARG A 84 2.85 16.71 2.37
N ALA A 85 2.26 16.38 3.52
CA ALA A 85 2.22 17.29 4.67
C ALA A 85 3.61 17.60 5.22
N TYR A 86 4.48 16.60 5.32
CA TYR A 86 5.83 16.74 5.83
C TYR A 86 6.75 17.53 4.91
N THR A 87 6.67 17.28 3.60
CA THR A 87 7.58 17.88 2.61
C THR A 87 7.08 19.20 2.03
N GLY A 88 5.78 19.49 2.12
CA GLY A 88 5.12 20.58 1.39
C GLY A 88 5.01 20.36 -0.12
N LYS A 89 5.44 19.19 -0.62
CA LYS A 89 5.46 18.84 -2.05
C LYS A 89 4.23 18.03 -2.43
N GLN A 90 3.90 17.96 -3.73
CA GLN A 90 2.64 17.37 -4.18
C GLN A 90 2.79 16.03 -4.90
N VAL A 91 3.89 15.82 -5.64
CA VAL A 91 4.05 14.67 -6.51
C VAL A 91 4.46 13.44 -5.72
N VAL A 92 3.80 12.32 -6.00
CA VAL A 92 4.19 11.00 -5.51
C VAL A 92 4.66 10.16 -6.70
N ALA A 93 5.82 9.53 -6.58
CA ALA A 93 6.33 8.63 -7.59
C ALA A 93 6.04 7.18 -7.24
N LEU A 94 5.49 6.43 -8.20
CA LEU A 94 5.23 5.00 -8.14
C LEU A 94 6.00 4.28 -9.24
N PHE A 95 6.35 3.04 -9.05
CA PHE A 95 6.89 2.21 -10.12
C PHE A 95 5.76 1.55 -10.92
N ASP A 96 5.89 1.60 -12.25
CA ASP A 96 4.91 0.99 -13.15
C ASP A 96 4.80 -0.52 -12.89
N GLY A 97 3.57 -1.06 -12.93
CA GLY A 97 3.28 -2.45 -12.59
C GLY A 97 3.14 -2.74 -11.10
N SER A 98 3.36 -1.78 -10.20
CA SER A 98 3.14 -1.94 -8.75
C SER A 98 1.67 -1.76 -8.38
N TYR A 99 1.26 -2.41 -7.29
CA TYR A 99 -0.07 -2.25 -6.70
C TYR A 99 0.00 -1.53 -5.35
N HIS A 100 -0.70 -0.43 -5.25
CA HIS A 100 -0.71 0.41 -4.03
C HIS A 100 -2.11 0.72 -3.49
N GLY A 101 -3.11 -0.09 -3.88
CA GLY A 101 -4.49 0.06 -3.42
C GLY A 101 -5.41 0.66 -4.49
N ILE A 102 -6.63 1.02 -4.07
CA ILE A 102 -7.72 1.43 -4.96
C ILE A 102 -8.14 2.90 -4.79
N HIS A 103 -7.37 3.70 -4.03
CA HIS A 103 -7.63 5.14 -3.95
C HIS A 103 -7.11 5.84 -5.22
N ASP A 104 -7.62 7.02 -5.53
CA ASP A 104 -7.40 7.72 -6.80
C ASP A 104 -5.93 7.86 -7.19
N TYR A 105 -5.05 8.17 -6.23
CA TYR A 105 -3.61 8.33 -6.49
C TYR A 105 -2.92 7.00 -6.85
N ALA A 106 -3.43 5.87 -6.37
CA ALA A 106 -2.87 4.55 -6.68
C ALA A 106 -3.38 3.98 -8.01
N LEU A 107 -4.55 4.45 -8.48
CA LEU A 107 -5.17 4.02 -9.73
C LEU A 107 -4.58 4.74 -10.95
N THR A 108 -3.24 4.78 -11.01
CA THR A 108 -2.47 5.39 -12.10
C THR A 108 -1.47 4.39 -12.67
N LYS A 109 -1.16 4.53 -13.96
CA LYS A 109 -0.17 3.73 -14.67
C LYS A 109 0.62 4.59 -15.64
N ALA A 110 1.76 4.07 -16.10
CA ALA A 110 2.54 4.73 -17.13
C ALA A 110 1.75 4.85 -18.44
N ASP A 111 1.87 5.98 -19.11
CA ASP A 111 1.50 6.09 -20.50
C ASP A 111 2.69 5.67 -21.37
N LEU A 112 2.64 4.44 -21.88
CA LEU A 112 3.71 3.85 -22.69
C LEU A 112 3.99 4.59 -24.01
N LYS A 113 3.13 5.56 -24.36
CA LYS A 113 3.34 6.42 -25.54
C LYS A 113 4.11 7.70 -25.21
N SER A 114 4.33 7.98 -23.92
CA SER A 114 5.05 9.19 -23.48
C SER A 114 6.55 9.08 -23.74
N ASP A 115 7.20 10.25 -23.85
CA ASP A 115 8.67 10.35 -23.86
C ASP A 115 9.23 9.83 -22.52
N ARG A 116 10.22 8.95 -22.58
CA ARG A 116 10.89 8.40 -21.40
C ARG A 116 11.58 9.45 -20.53
N SER A 117 11.96 10.61 -21.09
CA SER A 117 12.53 11.73 -20.35
C SER A 117 11.48 12.61 -19.68
N LYS A 118 10.22 12.50 -20.11
CA LYS A 118 9.04 13.20 -19.55
C LYS A 118 7.87 12.23 -19.48
N PRO A 119 7.94 11.22 -18.63
CA PRO A 119 6.89 10.23 -18.56
C PRO A 119 5.58 10.88 -18.11
N THR A 120 4.51 10.59 -18.83
CA THR A 120 3.16 10.95 -18.42
C THR A 120 2.47 9.73 -17.81
N SER A 121 1.56 10.02 -16.90
CA SER A 121 0.72 9.01 -16.25
C SER A 121 -0.70 9.10 -16.78
N LYS A 122 -1.42 8.00 -16.75
CA LYS A 122 -2.84 7.93 -17.09
C LYS A 122 -3.62 7.14 -16.07
N VAL A 123 -4.91 7.34 -16.02
CA VAL A 123 -5.81 6.61 -15.13
C VAL A 123 -5.87 5.13 -15.47
N MET A 124 -5.99 4.29 -14.45
CA MET A 124 -6.28 2.86 -14.58
C MET A 124 -7.77 2.55 -14.54
N GLY A 125 -8.58 3.40 -13.91
CA GLY A 125 -9.99 3.16 -13.69
C GLY A 125 -10.85 4.39 -13.97
N ALA A 126 -12.11 4.17 -14.32
CA ALA A 126 -13.08 5.24 -14.49
C ALA A 126 -13.34 5.98 -13.16
N GLY A 127 -13.55 7.29 -13.23
CA GLY A 127 -13.88 8.13 -12.08
C GLY A 127 -12.69 8.78 -11.38
N VAL A 128 -11.44 8.41 -11.71
CA VAL A 128 -10.26 9.13 -11.23
C VAL A 128 -10.13 10.45 -11.99
N PRO A 129 -10.03 11.60 -11.28
CA PRO A 129 -9.86 12.90 -11.95
C PRO A 129 -8.54 12.99 -12.73
N ASP A 130 -8.57 13.59 -13.92
CA ASP A 130 -7.40 13.69 -14.82
C ASP A 130 -6.21 14.43 -14.20
N VAL A 131 -6.44 15.37 -13.30
CA VAL A 131 -5.38 16.08 -12.56
C VAL A 131 -4.50 15.12 -11.73
N VAL A 132 -5.05 14.00 -11.30
CA VAL A 132 -4.31 13.04 -10.47
C VAL A 132 -3.11 12.45 -11.23
N PRO A 133 -3.30 11.77 -12.37
CA PRO A 133 -2.16 11.26 -13.12
C PRO A 133 -1.30 12.34 -13.76
N GLN A 134 -1.86 13.49 -14.14
CA GLN A 134 -1.15 14.54 -14.88
C GLN A 134 -0.18 15.34 -14.01
N ASP A 135 -0.63 15.74 -12.82
CA ASP A 135 0.07 16.72 -12.00
C ASP A 135 0.58 16.16 -10.66
N LEU A 136 -0.01 15.07 -10.17
CA LEU A 136 0.23 14.59 -8.82
C LEU A 136 0.96 13.24 -8.75
N MET A 137 1.08 12.52 -9.88
CA MET A 137 1.69 11.21 -9.93
C MET A 137 2.79 11.13 -10.98
N LEU A 138 3.94 10.56 -10.61
CA LEU A 138 5.04 10.25 -11.51
C LEU A 138 5.20 8.73 -11.59
N MET A 139 5.08 8.16 -12.78
CA MET A 139 5.31 6.72 -12.96
C MET A 139 6.75 6.47 -13.38
N LEU A 140 7.46 5.70 -12.56
CA LEU A 140 8.86 5.33 -12.78
C LEU A 140 8.94 3.95 -13.44
N PRO A 141 9.87 3.73 -14.37
CA PRO A 141 10.10 2.41 -14.93
C PRO A 141 10.74 1.49 -13.87
N TYR A 142 10.15 0.30 -13.69
CA TYR A 142 10.69 -0.69 -12.74
C TYR A 142 11.92 -1.39 -13.35
N ARG A 143 12.95 -1.64 -12.53
CA ARG A 143 14.23 -2.25 -12.94
C ARG A 143 14.97 -1.51 -14.08
N ASP A 144 14.74 -0.23 -14.24
CA ASP A 144 15.40 0.62 -15.23
C ASP A 144 16.17 1.74 -14.52
N LYS A 145 17.42 1.93 -14.91
CA LYS A 145 18.29 2.98 -14.35
C LYS A 145 17.74 4.40 -14.60
N ASN A 146 16.95 4.58 -15.64
CA ASN A 146 16.28 5.84 -15.94
C ASN A 146 15.40 6.33 -14.80
N ALA A 147 14.91 5.42 -13.94
CA ALA A 147 14.14 5.80 -12.75
C ALA A 147 14.91 6.75 -11.83
N PHE A 148 16.23 6.54 -11.66
CA PHE A 148 17.06 7.42 -10.82
C PHE A 148 17.25 8.82 -11.42
N ASP A 149 17.32 8.91 -12.74
CA ASP A 149 17.46 10.19 -13.44
C ASP A 149 16.13 10.98 -13.33
N LEU A 150 15.00 10.32 -13.48
CA LEU A 150 13.69 10.92 -13.26
C LEU A 150 13.51 11.39 -11.81
N ILE A 151 13.89 10.59 -10.82
CA ILE A 151 13.85 11.00 -9.40
C ILE A 151 14.70 12.26 -9.18
N ARG A 152 15.90 12.34 -9.75
CA ARG A 152 16.74 13.53 -9.66
C ARG A 152 16.11 14.74 -10.35
N GLN A 153 15.54 14.53 -11.53
CA GLN A 153 14.87 15.58 -12.32
C GLN A 153 13.67 16.19 -11.57
N TYR A 154 12.86 15.35 -10.91
CA TYR A 154 11.64 15.77 -10.22
C TYR A 154 11.84 16.01 -8.71
N LYS A 155 13.06 15.95 -8.17
CA LYS A 155 13.36 15.99 -6.73
C LYS A 155 12.70 17.14 -5.97
N ASP A 156 12.54 18.30 -6.63
CA ASP A 156 11.99 19.50 -5.98
C ASP A 156 10.46 19.47 -5.85
N SER A 157 9.77 18.65 -6.64
CA SER A 157 8.31 18.43 -6.58
C SER A 157 7.92 17.12 -5.89
N LEU A 158 8.87 16.17 -5.74
CA LEU A 158 8.59 14.86 -5.17
C LEU A 158 8.41 14.92 -3.65
N ALA A 159 7.23 14.52 -3.19
CA ALA A 159 6.93 14.29 -1.78
C ALA A 159 7.49 12.95 -1.29
N MET A 160 7.37 11.90 -2.12
CA MET A 160 7.89 10.56 -1.82
C MET A 160 8.05 9.71 -3.08
N VAL A 161 8.82 8.64 -2.93
CA VAL A 161 8.90 7.53 -3.89
C VAL A 161 8.42 6.27 -3.18
N VAL A 162 7.51 5.53 -3.81
CA VAL A 162 6.98 4.27 -3.28
C VAL A 162 7.43 3.12 -4.16
N VAL A 163 7.90 2.05 -3.55
CA VAL A 163 8.38 0.87 -4.25
C VAL A 163 7.88 -0.41 -3.59
N GLU A 164 7.41 -1.35 -4.40
CA GLU A 164 7.36 -2.77 -4.02
C GLU A 164 8.73 -3.39 -4.38
N PRO A 165 9.53 -3.84 -3.42
CA PRO A 165 10.83 -4.47 -3.73
C PRO A 165 10.69 -5.71 -4.61
N VAL A 166 9.57 -6.42 -4.43
CA VAL A 166 9.11 -7.51 -5.29
C VAL A 166 7.68 -7.18 -5.69
N GLN A 167 7.47 -6.87 -6.97
CA GLN A 167 6.13 -6.55 -7.47
C GLN A 167 5.24 -7.80 -7.44
N SER A 168 4.04 -7.66 -6.88
CA SER A 168 3.07 -8.75 -6.75
C SER A 168 2.24 -8.98 -8.01
N SER A 169 2.17 -8.00 -8.91
CA SER A 169 1.26 -7.98 -10.07
C SER A 169 1.94 -8.18 -11.43
N ASN A 170 3.25 -8.48 -11.45
CA ASN A 170 4.04 -8.73 -12.67
C ASN A 170 4.75 -10.07 -12.61
#